data_e1162739e1425fe995eb5cfbc2ce2d05
#
_entry.id   e1162739e1425fe995eb5cfbc2ce2d05
#
_cell.length_a   1.000
_cell.length_b   1.000
_cell.length_c   1.000
_cell.angle_alpha   90.00
_cell.angle_beta   90.00
_cell.angle_gamma   90.00
#
_symmetry.space_group_name_H-M   'P 1'
#
loop_
_entity.id
_entity.type
_entity.pdbx_description
1 polymer ?
#
loop_
_entity_poly.entity_id
_entity_poly.type
_entity_poly.pdbx_seq_one_letter_code
_entity_poly.pdbx_strand_id
1 'polypeptide(L)'
;PNAAFSGDELQAALDRATERHNLELVTPIGHRRELAAGLLRAFAVALAEGRDEDAQSLLQFASPDGGEDHPTIAHVIGVGIGLLDTWFSDAEVLPVIGAARAPKWRGSARATAKDLLALAAKNRAFSSLDSLILRPGSLVLQEAAALAVSACLLAVMAREHLDAEQAAAQLFGGEGEEWQTPSSRPSFSRPGDGDP
;
A
#
# COMPACT_ATOMS: atom_id res chain seq x y z
N PRO A 1 -14.17 -26.76 -35.58
CA PRO A 1 -15.15 -25.75 -35.27
C PRO A 1 -14.48 -24.71 -34.37
N ASN A 2 -14.09 -23.56 -34.96
CA ASN A 2 -13.59 -22.42 -34.22
C ASN A 2 -14.79 -21.81 -33.50
N ALA A 3 -14.86 -21.95 -32.18
CA ALA A 3 -15.77 -21.17 -31.38
C ALA A 3 -15.32 -19.71 -31.49
N ALA A 4 -16.02 -18.89 -32.25
CA ALA A 4 -15.81 -17.46 -32.27
C ALA A 4 -16.29 -16.93 -30.90
N PHE A 5 -15.38 -16.31 -30.13
CA PHE A 5 -15.74 -15.61 -28.92
C PHE A 5 -16.80 -14.56 -29.24
N SER A 6 -17.83 -14.47 -28.41
CA SER A 6 -18.77 -13.36 -28.52
C SER A 6 -18.05 -12.04 -28.19
N GLY A 7 -18.55 -10.92 -28.71
CA GLY A 7 -17.96 -9.60 -28.41
C GLY A 7 -17.83 -9.34 -26.90
N ASP A 8 -18.82 -9.77 -26.14
CA ASP A 8 -18.86 -9.60 -24.68
C ASP A 8 -17.80 -10.47 -23.96
N GLU A 9 -17.56 -11.71 -24.45
CA GLU A 9 -16.51 -12.57 -23.90
C GLU A 9 -15.11 -12.01 -24.18
N LEU A 10 -14.90 -11.45 -25.37
CA LEU A 10 -13.65 -10.79 -25.72
C LEU A 10 -13.41 -9.55 -24.86
N GLN A 11 -14.43 -8.72 -24.69
CA GLN A 11 -14.34 -7.52 -23.83
C GLN A 11 -14.02 -7.91 -22.39
N ALA A 12 -14.73 -8.89 -21.82
CA ALA A 12 -14.46 -9.39 -20.47
C ALA A 12 -13.06 -10.01 -20.32
N ALA A 13 -12.50 -10.60 -21.38
CA ALA A 13 -11.13 -11.12 -21.36
C ALA A 13 -10.10 -9.98 -21.39
N LEU A 14 -10.35 -8.93 -22.18
CA LEU A 14 -9.50 -7.73 -22.22
C LEU A 14 -9.52 -6.99 -20.90
N ASP A 15 -10.67 -6.81 -20.27
CA ASP A 15 -10.82 -6.16 -18.98
C ASP A 15 -10.03 -6.91 -17.89
N ARG A 16 -10.15 -8.23 -17.84
CA ARG A 16 -9.36 -9.06 -16.91
C ARG A 16 -7.85 -9.02 -17.18
N ALA A 17 -7.45 -8.96 -18.45
CA ALA A 17 -6.03 -8.85 -18.80
C ALA A 17 -5.46 -7.47 -18.40
N THR A 18 -6.22 -6.41 -18.59
CA THR A 18 -5.86 -5.05 -18.19
C THR A 18 -5.78 -4.92 -16.68
N GLU A 19 -6.76 -5.45 -15.96
CA GLU A 19 -6.76 -5.48 -14.49
C GLU A 19 -5.54 -6.23 -13.94
N ARG A 20 -5.23 -7.40 -14.51
CA ARG A 20 -4.05 -8.17 -14.12
C ARG A 20 -2.76 -7.39 -14.38
N HIS A 21 -2.63 -6.78 -15.56
CA HIS A 21 -1.46 -5.96 -15.90
C HIS A 21 -1.30 -4.77 -14.96
N ASN A 22 -2.39 -4.07 -14.64
CA ASN A 22 -2.37 -2.96 -13.69
C ASN A 22 -1.97 -3.43 -12.27
N LEU A 23 -2.45 -4.59 -11.85
CA LEU A 23 -2.05 -5.20 -10.60
C LEU A 23 -0.54 -5.49 -10.56
N GLU A 24 0.01 -6.10 -11.62
CA GLU A 24 1.44 -6.39 -11.72
C GLU A 24 2.30 -5.12 -11.66
N LEU A 25 1.83 -4.00 -12.23
CA LEU A 25 2.55 -2.73 -12.20
C LEU A 25 2.65 -2.12 -10.80
N VAL A 26 1.65 -2.30 -9.96
CA VAL A 26 1.58 -1.67 -8.61
C VAL A 26 1.85 -2.65 -7.47
N THR A 27 1.82 -3.96 -7.74
CA THR A 27 2.09 -5.01 -6.74
C THR A 27 3.34 -5.81 -7.10
N PRO A 28 4.54 -5.23 -6.91
CA PRO A 28 5.78 -5.93 -7.18
C PRO A 28 5.93 -7.14 -6.25
N ILE A 29 6.64 -8.14 -6.72
CA ILE A 29 7.04 -9.33 -5.94
C ILE A 29 8.56 -9.37 -5.78
N GLY A 30 9.04 -10.18 -4.83
CA GLY A 30 10.47 -10.39 -4.59
C GLY A 30 11.21 -9.08 -4.33
N HIS A 31 12.41 -8.97 -4.84
CA HIS A 31 13.33 -7.85 -4.59
C HIS A 31 12.75 -6.45 -4.81
N ARG A 32 11.91 -6.24 -5.82
CA ARG A 32 11.27 -4.95 -6.07
C ARG A 32 10.27 -4.56 -4.97
N ARG A 33 9.61 -5.55 -4.38
CA ARG A 33 8.73 -5.34 -3.22
C ARG A 33 9.55 -4.98 -1.99
N GLU A 34 10.65 -5.67 -1.77
CA GLU A 34 11.57 -5.40 -0.64
C GLU A 34 12.15 -3.99 -0.72
N LEU A 35 12.57 -3.52 -1.90
CA LEU A 35 13.03 -2.15 -2.11
C LEU A 35 11.95 -1.11 -1.78
N ALA A 36 10.71 -1.32 -2.23
CA ALA A 36 9.62 -0.40 -1.96
C ALA A 36 9.21 -0.41 -0.46
N ALA A 37 9.15 -1.59 0.16
CA ALA A 37 8.87 -1.73 1.58
C ALA A 37 9.99 -1.14 2.45
N GLY A 38 11.25 -1.38 2.08
CA GLY A 38 12.43 -0.81 2.74
C GLY A 38 12.44 0.72 2.70
N LEU A 39 12.09 1.31 1.54
CA LEU A 39 11.97 2.77 1.40
C LEU A 39 10.84 3.31 2.31
N LEU A 40 9.68 2.69 2.32
CA LEU A 40 8.56 3.08 3.18
C LEU A 40 8.90 2.95 4.68
N ARG A 41 9.59 1.88 5.06
CA ARG A 41 10.09 1.67 6.43
C ARG A 41 11.06 2.78 6.82
N ALA A 42 12.09 3.02 6.01
CA ALA A 42 13.10 4.07 6.28
C ALA A 42 12.46 5.46 6.37
N PHE A 43 11.51 5.75 5.48
CA PHE A 43 10.72 6.98 5.52
C PHE A 43 9.94 7.13 6.82
N ALA A 44 9.21 6.09 7.22
CA ALA A 44 8.37 6.12 8.42
C ALA A 44 9.21 6.27 9.70
N VAL A 45 10.36 5.58 9.79
CA VAL A 45 11.31 5.71 10.91
C VAL A 45 11.91 7.12 10.95
N ALA A 46 12.41 7.64 9.83
CA ALA A 46 12.98 8.98 9.77
C ALA A 46 11.97 10.05 10.21
N LEU A 47 10.71 9.92 9.76
CA LEU A 47 9.64 10.85 10.15
C LEU A 47 9.30 10.73 11.64
N ALA A 48 9.26 9.51 12.20
CA ALA A 48 8.97 9.27 13.62
C ALA A 48 10.08 9.85 14.53
N GLU A 49 11.31 9.85 14.07
CA GLU A 49 12.47 10.43 14.76
C GLU A 49 12.60 11.95 14.55
N GLY A 50 11.71 12.58 13.78
CA GLY A 50 11.72 14.01 13.49
C GLY A 50 12.78 14.42 12.44
N ARG A 51 13.30 13.47 11.66
CA ARG A 51 14.25 13.70 10.56
C ARG A 51 13.50 13.97 9.25
N ASP A 52 12.75 15.08 9.22
CA ASP A 52 11.82 15.38 8.11
C ASP A 52 12.52 15.56 6.75
N GLU A 53 13.72 16.15 6.74
CA GLU A 53 14.50 16.36 5.51
C GLU A 53 15.02 15.03 4.93
N ASP A 54 15.43 14.11 5.80
CA ASP A 54 15.84 12.76 5.40
C ASP A 54 14.64 11.99 4.83
N ALA A 55 13.50 12.04 5.53
CA ALA A 55 12.28 11.40 5.06
C ALA A 55 11.86 11.92 3.67
N GLN A 56 11.92 13.24 3.46
CA GLN A 56 11.59 13.83 2.17
C GLN A 56 12.57 13.40 1.06
N SER A 57 13.85 13.31 1.39
CA SER A 57 14.90 12.88 0.47
C SER A 57 14.72 11.42 0.06
N LEU A 58 14.29 10.55 0.98
CA LEU A 58 14.04 9.14 0.70
C LEU A 58 12.99 8.94 -0.42
N LEU A 59 11.93 9.73 -0.47
CA LEU A 59 10.92 9.60 -1.54
C LEU A 59 11.48 9.92 -2.94
N GLN A 60 12.58 10.66 -3.03
CA GLN A 60 13.22 10.97 -4.31
C GLN A 60 13.99 9.79 -4.89
N PHE A 61 14.28 8.74 -4.09
CA PHE A 61 14.88 7.51 -4.60
C PHE A 61 13.92 6.68 -5.46
N ALA A 62 12.61 6.89 -5.35
CA ALA A 62 11.65 6.29 -6.26
C ALA A 62 11.55 7.15 -7.53
N SER A 63 11.64 6.51 -8.69
CA SER A 63 11.52 7.17 -9.99
C SER A 63 10.37 6.59 -10.81
N PRO A 64 9.89 7.28 -11.86
CA PRO A 64 8.85 6.72 -12.73
C PRO A 64 9.26 5.39 -13.37
N ASP A 65 10.53 5.27 -13.78
CA ASP A 65 11.04 4.09 -14.52
C ASP A 65 11.66 3.04 -13.58
N GLY A 66 11.98 3.44 -12.33
CA GLY A 66 12.67 2.57 -11.39
C GLY A 66 14.13 2.28 -11.82
N GLY A 67 14.71 1.27 -11.20
CA GLY A 67 16.06 0.78 -11.49
C GLY A 67 16.27 -0.57 -10.83
N GLU A 68 17.50 -1.11 -10.95
CA GLU A 68 17.85 -2.37 -10.30
C GLU A 68 17.79 -2.24 -8.77
N ASP A 69 18.28 -1.08 -8.26
CA ASP A 69 18.35 -0.78 -6.83
C ASP A 69 17.33 0.28 -6.36
N HIS A 70 16.41 0.68 -7.22
CA HIS A 70 15.43 1.73 -6.93
C HIS A 70 14.01 1.28 -7.28
N PRO A 71 13.04 1.45 -6.37
CA PRO A 71 11.65 1.14 -6.67
C PRO A 71 11.06 2.18 -7.63
N THR A 72 10.02 1.79 -8.37
CA THR A 72 9.20 2.78 -9.07
C THR A 72 8.27 3.49 -8.10
N ILE A 73 7.81 4.69 -8.48
CA ILE A 73 6.77 5.42 -7.74
C ILE A 73 5.52 4.55 -7.59
N ALA A 74 5.13 3.83 -8.65
CA ALA A 74 3.99 2.93 -8.64
C ALA A 74 4.16 1.78 -7.63
N HIS A 75 5.37 1.20 -7.52
CA HIS A 75 5.67 0.16 -6.53
C HIS A 75 5.55 0.70 -5.09
N VAL A 76 6.06 1.89 -4.81
CA VAL A 76 5.95 2.51 -3.48
C VAL A 76 4.49 2.74 -3.11
N ILE A 77 3.68 3.25 -4.06
CA ILE A 77 2.24 3.46 -3.86
C ILE A 77 1.54 2.11 -3.59
N GLY A 78 1.73 1.14 -4.47
CA GLY A 78 1.04 -0.15 -4.39
C GLY A 78 1.41 -0.94 -3.12
N VAL A 79 2.70 -0.98 -2.77
CA VAL A 79 3.17 -1.64 -1.54
C VAL A 79 2.64 -0.90 -0.31
N GLY A 80 2.70 0.42 -0.28
CA GLY A 80 2.17 1.21 0.84
C GLY A 80 0.68 0.98 1.07
N ILE A 81 -0.14 1.01 0.00
CA ILE A 81 -1.58 0.77 0.10
C ILE A 81 -1.87 -0.70 0.50
N GLY A 82 -1.12 -1.66 -0.03
CA GLY A 82 -1.25 -3.07 0.34
C GLY A 82 -0.92 -3.33 1.81
N LEU A 83 0.11 -2.67 2.34
CA LEU A 83 0.45 -2.72 3.76
C LEU A 83 -0.69 -2.16 4.63
N LEU A 84 -1.27 -1.02 4.23
CA LEU A 84 -2.38 -0.43 4.97
C LEU A 84 -3.58 -1.39 5.03
N ASP A 85 -4.02 -1.97 3.92
CA ASP A 85 -5.13 -2.92 3.91
C ASP A 85 -4.82 -4.17 4.76
N THR A 86 -3.55 -4.60 4.82
CA THR A 86 -3.12 -5.71 5.67
C THR A 86 -3.20 -5.35 7.16
N TRP A 87 -2.69 -4.19 7.55
CA TRP A 87 -2.62 -3.78 8.97
C TRP A 87 -3.98 -3.37 9.53
N PHE A 88 -4.88 -2.84 8.69
CA PHE A 88 -6.22 -2.40 9.09
C PHE A 88 -7.28 -3.50 9.14
N SER A 89 -6.93 -4.73 8.76
CA SER A 89 -7.84 -5.87 9.00
C SER A 89 -8.10 -6.10 10.50
N ASP A 90 -7.25 -5.54 11.38
CA ASP A 90 -7.40 -5.51 12.83
C ASP A 90 -7.95 -4.13 13.26
N ALA A 91 -9.26 -4.04 13.38
CA ALA A 91 -10.04 -2.79 13.42
C ALA A 91 -9.88 -1.90 14.67
N GLU A 92 -8.97 -2.18 15.61
CA GLU A 92 -8.95 -1.49 16.90
C GLU A 92 -8.13 -0.18 16.94
N VAL A 93 -7.30 0.11 15.96
CA VAL A 93 -6.42 1.29 16.02
C VAL A 93 -6.44 2.10 14.72
N LEU A 94 -7.35 3.07 14.64
CA LEU A 94 -7.29 4.11 13.61
C LEU A 94 -6.16 5.09 13.97
N PRO A 95 -5.05 5.13 13.23
CA PRO A 95 -3.98 6.07 13.48
C PRO A 95 -4.47 7.50 13.24
N VAL A 96 -4.15 8.37 14.16
CA VAL A 96 -4.51 9.79 14.06
C VAL A 96 -3.36 10.53 13.37
N ILE A 97 -3.51 10.85 12.09
CA ILE A 97 -2.55 11.66 11.32
C ILE A 97 -2.25 13.02 11.99
N GLY A 98 -3.14 13.50 12.85
CA GLY A 98 -2.95 14.75 13.58
C GLY A 98 -1.79 14.76 14.59
N ALA A 99 -1.34 13.59 15.06
CA ALA A 99 -0.22 13.46 15.98
C ALA A 99 1.15 13.49 15.25
N ALA A 100 1.20 13.15 13.97
CA ALA A 100 2.40 13.28 13.17
C ALA A 100 2.68 14.77 12.95
N ARG A 101 3.75 15.30 13.54
CA ARG A 101 4.32 16.59 13.14
C ARG A 101 4.78 16.44 11.70
N ALA A 102 3.97 16.89 10.76
CA ALA A 102 4.35 16.96 9.35
C ALA A 102 4.58 18.43 8.98
N PRO A 103 5.80 18.94 9.09
CA PRO A 103 6.04 20.38 9.04
C PRO A 103 5.92 20.99 7.65
N LYS A 104 6.12 20.24 6.57
CA LYS A 104 6.23 20.82 5.22
C LYS A 104 5.58 19.97 4.11
N TRP A 105 4.76 19.01 4.46
CA TRP A 105 4.11 18.17 3.45
C TRP A 105 3.02 18.94 2.71
N ARG A 106 2.88 18.64 1.42
CA ARG A 106 1.81 19.21 0.60
C ARG A 106 0.46 18.97 1.27
N GLY A 107 -0.36 19.98 1.38
CA GLY A 107 -1.69 19.84 1.99
C GLY A 107 -2.55 18.78 1.32
N SER A 108 -2.40 18.60 -0.02
CA SER A 108 -3.05 17.56 -0.80
C SER A 108 -2.59 16.14 -0.41
N ALA A 109 -1.30 15.90 -0.20
CA ALA A 109 -0.80 14.60 0.23
C ALA A 109 -1.36 14.22 1.62
N ARG A 110 -1.42 15.19 2.53
CA ARG A 110 -1.98 14.97 3.87
C ARG A 110 -3.48 14.67 3.84
N ALA A 111 -4.24 15.36 2.99
CA ALA A 111 -5.67 15.05 2.80
C ALA A 111 -5.86 13.65 2.20
N THR A 112 -5.10 13.33 1.15
CA THR A 112 -5.14 12.01 0.51
C THR A 112 -4.73 10.88 1.48
N ALA A 113 -3.74 11.10 2.36
CA ALA A 113 -3.35 10.13 3.37
C ALA A 113 -4.49 9.82 4.36
N LYS A 114 -5.27 10.83 4.76
CA LYS A 114 -6.46 10.62 5.59
C LYS A 114 -7.53 9.79 4.86
N ASP A 115 -7.73 10.07 3.57
CA ASP A 115 -8.68 9.31 2.75
C ASP A 115 -8.21 7.85 2.60
N LEU A 116 -6.91 7.61 2.39
CA LEU A 116 -6.31 6.27 2.35
C LEU A 116 -6.56 5.50 3.64
N LEU A 117 -6.30 6.10 4.80
CA LEU A 117 -6.55 5.47 6.09
C LEU A 117 -8.03 5.15 6.30
N ALA A 118 -8.92 6.06 5.90
CA ALA A 118 -10.36 5.82 5.97
C ALA A 118 -10.86 4.72 5.03
N LEU A 119 -10.20 4.54 3.88
CA LEU A 119 -10.47 3.44 2.95
C LEU A 119 -9.89 2.11 3.48
N ALA A 120 -8.67 2.12 4.00
CA ALA A 120 -8.02 0.96 4.60
C ALA A 120 -8.84 0.40 5.78
N ALA A 121 -9.37 1.28 6.63
CA ALA A 121 -10.28 0.88 7.72
C ALA A 121 -11.55 0.13 7.24
N LYS A 122 -11.87 0.21 5.95
CA LYS A 122 -12.97 -0.51 5.29
C LYS A 122 -12.46 -1.64 4.39
N ASN A 123 -11.18 -1.95 4.43
CA ASN A 123 -10.50 -2.88 3.52
C ASN A 123 -10.75 -2.54 2.04
N ARG A 124 -10.66 -1.27 1.69
CA ARG A 124 -10.98 -0.74 0.36
C ARG A 124 -9.90 0.17 -0.23
N ALA A 125 -8.75 0.34 0.42
CA ALA A 125 -7.72 1.25 -0.07
C ALA A 125 -7.19 0.78 -1.43
N PHE A 126 -6.87 -0.50 -1.57
CA PHE A 126 -6.36 -1.06 -2.82
C PHE A 126 -7.40 -1.05 -3.94
N SER A 127 -8.64 -1.43 -3.65
CA SER A 127 -9.72 -1.43 -4.66
C SER A 127 -10.11 -0.02 -5.14
N SER A 128 -9.66 1.03 -4.45
CA SER A 128 -9.90 2.43 -4.82
C SER A 128 -8.70 3.07 -5.53
N LEU A 129 -7.63 2.31 -5.79
CA LEU A 129 -6.36 2.81 -6.34
C LEU A 129 -6.53 3.57 -7.65
N ASP A 130 -7.33 3.04 -8.59
CA ASP A 130 -7.56 3.68 -9.90
C ASP A 130 -8.15 5.09 -9.74
N SER A 131 -9.11 5.25 -8.85
CA SER A 131 -9.73 6.56 -8.58
C SER A 131 -8.79 7.52 -7.85
N LEU A 132 -7.86 6.99 -7.07
CA LEU A 132 -6.87 7.77 -6.32
C LEU A 132 -5.74 8.26 -7.22
N ILE A 133 -5.28 7.46 -8.17
CA ILE A 133 -4.21 7.85 -9.12
C ILE A 133 -4.67 9.01 -10.01
N LEU A 134 -5.91 8.99 -10.45
CA LEU A 134 -6.45 9.97 -11.40
C LEU A 134 -6.66 11.38 -10.81
N ARG A 135 -6.82 11.49 -9.48
CA ARG A 135 -7.15 12.77 -8.82
C ARG A 135 -5.93 13.55 -8.34
N PRO A 136 -5.09 13.01 -7.44
CA PRO A 136 -4.00 13.76 -6.85
C PRO A 136 -2.70 13.72 -7.67
N GLY A 137 -2.58 12.79 -8.62
CA GLY A 137 -1.32 12.51 -9.32
C GLY A 137 -0.37 11.61 -8.52
N SER A 138 0.55 10.93 -9.21
CA SER A 138 1.39 9.87 -8.65
C SER A 138 2.32 10.35 -7.52
N LEU A 139 2.92 11.53 -7.63
CA LEU A 139 3.81 12.07 -6.60
C LEU A 139 3.07 12.40 -5.30
N VAL A 140 1.86 12.98 -5.42
CA VAL A 140 1.03 13.28 -4.24
C VAL A 140 0.55 11.98 -3.60
N LEU A 141 0.21 10.97 -4.39
CA LEU A 141 -0.24 9.68 -3.89
C LEU A 141 0.91 8.90 -3.23
N GLN A 142 2.14 8.98 -3.77
CA GLN A 142 3.33 8.43 -3.14
C GLN A 142 3.58 9.04 -1.75
N GLU A 143 3.59 10.37 -1.66
CA GLU A 143 3.71 11.09 -0.39
C GLU A 143 2.58 10.67 0.58
N ALA A 144 1.35 10.56 0.08
CA ALA A 144 0.19 10.19 0.89
C ALA A 144 0.29 8.76 1.44
N ALA A 145 0.71 7.80 0.62
CA ALA A 145 0.92 6.42 1.04
C ALA A 145 2.01 6.32 2.12
N ALA A 146 3.13 7.00 1.92
CA ALA A 146 4.22 7.05 2.90
C ALA A 146 3.80 7.71 4.23
N LEU A 147 3.02 8.80 4.17
CA LEU A 147 2.45 9.46 5.36
C LEU A 147 1.45 8.56 6.10
N ALA A 148 0.60 7.84 5.38
CA ALA A 148 -0.36 6.92 5.99
C ALA A 148 0.34 5.73 6.68
N VAL A 149 1.37 5.17 6.05
CA VAL A 149 2.25 4.15 6.64
C VAL A 149 2.93 4.67 7.92
N SER A 150 3.46 5.90 7.88
CA SER A 150 4.09 6.53 9.05
C SER A 150 3.09 6.77 10.18
N ALA A 151 1.84 7.11 9.88
CA ALA A 151 0.80 7.26 10.88
C ALA A 151 0.50 5.94 11.59
N CYS A 152 0.55 4.81 10.88
CA CYS A 152 0.43 3.48 11.48
C CYS A 152 1.61 3.18 12.41
N LEU A 153 2.85 3.49 11.98
CA LEU A 153 4.04 3.32 12.81
C LEU A 153 3.91 4.11 14.13
N LEU A 154 3.56 5.38 14.05
CA LEU A 154 3.37 6.24 15.24
C LEU A 154 2.27 5.71 16.17
N ALA A 155 1.19 5.15 15.61
CA ALA A 155 0.13 4.55 16.42
C ALA A 155 0.61 3.30 17.16
N VAL A 156 1.41 2.45 16.52
CA VAL A 156 2.03 1.27 17.16
C VAL A 156 3.02 1.70 18.24
N MET A 157 3.91 2.65 17.95
CA MET A 157 4.83 3.22 18.94
C MET A 157 4.10 3.71 20.19
N ALA A 158 3.02 4.44 20.02
CA ALA A 158 2.25 5.00 21.13
C ALA A 158 1.51 3.92 21.93
N ARG A 159 0.95 2.92 21.26
CA ARG A 159 0.19 1.84 21.87
C ARG A 159 1.08 0.86 22.65
N GLU A 160 2.18 0.46 22.02
CA GLU A 160 3.05 -0.60 22.55
C GLU A 160 4.24 -0.03 23.35
N HIS A 161 4.39 1.29 23.42
CA HIS A 161 5.53 1.97 24.05
C HIS A 161 6.88 1.58 23.45
N LEU A 162 6.92 1.40 22.12
CA LEU A 162 8.11 1.02 21.35
C LEU A 162 8.83 2.26 20.81
N ASP A 163 10.13 2.11 20.53
CA ASP A 163 10.84 3.06 19.67
C ASP A 163 10.50 2.83 18.19
N ALA A 164 10.99 3.73 17.32
CA ALA A 164 10.65 3.72 15.91
C ALA A 164 11.12 2.44 15.19
N GLU A 165 12.32 1.96 15.50
CA GLU A 165 12.88 0.74 14.90
C GLU A 165 12.15 -0.52 15.36
N GLN A 166 11.82 -0.61 16.66
CA GLN A 166 11.06 -1.73 17.21
C GLN A 166 9.65 -1.80 16.59
N ALA A 167 8.97 -0.65 16.50
CA ALA A 167 7.66 -0.58 15.88
C ALA A 167 7.72 -0.90 14.37
N ALA A 168 8.78 -0.47 13.68
CA ALA A 168 9.01 -0.80 12.28
C ALA A 168 9.27 -2.30 12.09
N ALA A 169 10.07 -2.93 12.95
CA ALA A 169 10.28 -4.38 12.91
C ALA A 169 8.96 -5.16 13.12
N GLN A 170 8.09 -4.68 14.00
CA GLN A 170 6.79 -5.30 14.23
C GLN A 170 5.84 -5.15 13.01
N LEU A 171 5.80 -3.98 12.38
CA LEU A 171 4.88 -3.72 11.26
C LEU A 171 5.36 -4.31 9.94
N PHE A 172 6.66 -4.22 9.65
CA PHE A 172 7.20 -4.66 8.37
C PHE A 172 7.73 -6.10 8.39
N GLY A 173 7.66 -6.77 9.54
CA GLY A 173 8.29 -8.07 9.77
C GLY A 173 9.77 -7.92 10.14
N GLY A 174 10.31 -8.88 10.92
CA GLY A 174 11.74 -8.99 11.16
C GLY A 174 12.46 -9.33 9.85
N GLU A 175 13.73 -8.97 9.73
CA GLU A 175 14.59 -9.38 8.62
C GLU A 175 14.56 -10.91 8.50
N GLY A 176 13.92 -11.43 7.44
CA GLY A 176 13.88 -12.86 7.15
C GLY A 176 12.51 -13.56 7.22
N GLU A 177 11.44 -12.91 7.68
CA GLU A 177 10.11 -13.47 7.49
C GLU A 177 9.62 -13.21 6.06
N GLU A 178 9.63 -14.25 5.26
CA GLU A 178 9.03 -14.28 3.93
C GLU A 178 7.55 -13.89 4.09
N TRP A 179 7.20 -12.68 3.66
CA TRP A 179 5.83 -12.22 3.63
C TRP A 179 5.00 -13.21 2.82
N GLN A 180 4.26 -14.05 3.53
CA GLN A 180 3.27 -14.89 2.87
C GLN A 180 2.24 -13.95 2.25
N THR A 181 2.25 -13.87 0.92
CA THR A 181 1.10 -13.33 0.19
C THR A 181 -0.14 -13.95 0.78
N PRO A 182 -1.21 -13.18 1.10
CA PRO A 182 -2.46 -13.77 1.49
C PRO A 182 -2.93 -14.68 0.34
N SER A 183 -2.49 -15.92 0.43
CA SER A 183 -2.87 -17.00 -0.45
C SER A 183 -4.28 -17.37 -0.06
N SER A 184 -5.17 -17.26 -1.01
CA SER A 184 -6.54 -17.75 -1.00
C SER A 184 -7.58 -16.86 -0.30
N ARG A 185 -8.30 -16.16 -1.17
CA ARG A 185 -9.73 -15.91 -0.94
C ARG A 185 -10.34 -17.19 -0.36
N PRO A 186 -11.09 -17.12 0.74
CA PRO A 186 -11.88 -18.24 1.15
C PRO A 186 -12.77 -18.62 -0.04
N SER A 187 -12.66 -19.84 -0.51
CA SER A 187 -13.56 -20.44 -1.48
C SER A 187 -14.95 -20.33 -0.88
N PHE A 188 -15.76 -19.47 -1.44
CA PHE A 188 -17.21 -19.45 -1.20
C PHE A 188 -17.76 -20.78 -1.69
N SER A 189 -17.87 -21.73 -0.79
CA SER A 189 -18.71 -22.90 -1.00
C SER A 189 -20.13 -22.40 -1.12
N ARG A 190 -20.67 -22.53 -2.32
CA ARG A 190 -22.07 -22.27 -2.64
C ARG A 190 -22.92 -23.22 -1.78
N PRO A 191 -23.81 -22.74 -0.90
CA PRO A 191 -24.75 -23.62 -0.24
C PRO A 191 -25.86 -23.92 -1.25
N GLY A 192 -26.05 -25.17 -1.56
CA GLY A 192 -27.27 -25.64 -2.23
C GLY A 192 -27.07 -26.37 -3.53
N ASP A 193 -26.74 -27.63 -3.43
CA ASP A 193 -27.30 -28.67 -4.28
C ASP A 193 -27.58 -29.87 -3.35
N GLY A 194 -28.71 -29.78 -2.69
CA GLY A 194 -29.38 -30.93 -2.11
C GLY A 194 -30.26 -31.51 -3.18
N ASP A 195 -29.91 -32.68 -3.58
CA ASP A 195 -30.65 -33.56 -4.47
C ASP A 195 -31.72 -34.36 -3.69
N PRO A 196 -32.74 -34.83 -4.37
CA PRO A 196 -34.09 -35.12 -3.88
C PRO A 196 -34.23 -36.32 -3.00
#